data_8238eec9d30e12696d6d525e5e73ee97
#
_entry.id   8238eec9d30e12696d6d525e5e73ee97
#
_cell.length_a   1.000
_cell.length_b   1.000
_cell.length_c   1.000
_cell.angle_alpha   90.00
_cell.angle_beta   90.00
_cell.angle_gamma   90.00
#
_symmetry.space_group_name_H-M   'P 1'
#
loop_
_entity.id
_entity.type
_entity.pdbx_description
1 polymer ?
#
loop_
_entity_poly.entity_id
_entity_poly.type
_entity_poly.pdbx_seq_one_letter_code
_entity_poly.pdbx_strand_id
1 'polypeptide(L)'
;MKKNKNVGWRCPTNDAGEGFGFNDSGIEHFAGNPFSAIARELTQNTSDATEISPAFLQFKLIRIKKEEFPSRTEFVEILKNCQSAAEEEGDKALTFFSSALNQIEGDTIAFLVAKDKNTTGIAGPCDRGTPYHAFMKSSGTSKKSDPTSGGSFGIGKNAPFALSSLHTIFVLTKYRDENNQLQQLAQGKSILISHTANGKEFTNNAYWGNKDNFQPLA
;
A
#
# COMPACT_ATOMS: atom_id res chain seq x y z
N MET A 1 9.60 -24.90 -5.35
CA MET A 1 9.24 -23.65 -6.03
C MET A 1 10.51 -22.87 -6.35
N LYS A 2 10.80 -22.58 -7.62
CA LYS A 2 11.91 -21.68 -7.98
C LYS A 2 11.55 -20.28 -7.45
N LYS A 3 12.32 -19.74 -6.49
CA LYS A 3 12.19 -18.34 -6.08
C LYS A 3 12.34 -17.48 -7.33
N ASN A 4 11.29 -16.79 -7.72
CA ASN A 4 11.33 -15.84 -8.84
C ASN A 4 12.29 -14.73 -8.42
N LYS A 5 13.50 -14.67 -9.01
CA LYS A 5 14.60 -13.79 -8.57
C LYS A 5 14.26 -12.29 -8.61
N ASN A 6 13.18 -11.94 -9.27
CA ASN A 6 12.77 -10.53 -9.49
C ASN A 6 11.60 -10.07 -8.62
N VAL A 7 11.18 -10.87 -7.62
CA VAL A 7 10.12 -10.49 -6.68
C VAL A 7 10.73 -9.96 -5.39
N GLY A 8 10.31 -8.78 -4.96
CA GLY A 8 10.80 -8.16 -3.73
C GLY A 8 10.37 -6.70 -3.59
N TRP A 9 10.95 -6.01 -2.61
CA TRP A 9 10.76 -4.59 -2.40
C TRP A 9 11.75 -3.76 -3.22
N ARG A 10 11.25 -2.66 -3.78
CA ARG A 10 12.05 -1.66 -4.46
C ARG A 10 11.44 -0.28 -4.34
N CYS A 11 12.29 0.73 -4.13
CA CYS A 11 11.93 2.15 -4.20
C CYS A 11 12.28 2.71 -5.59
N PRO A 12 11.43 3.57 -6.18
CA PRO A 12 11.81 4.35 -7.36
C PRO A 12 12.95 5.33 -7.04
N THR A 13 13.88 5.50 -7.98
CA THR A 13 14.91 6.52 -7.85
C THR A 13 14.30 7.92 -7.90
N ASN A 14 14.93 8.85 -7.20
CA ASN A 14 14.53 10.24 -7.10
C ASN A 14 15.49 11.12 -7.91
N ASP A 15 15.50 10.93 -9.22
CA ASP A 15 16.43 11.61 -10.11
C ASP A 15 16.17 13.13 -10.20
N ALA A 16 15.00 13.59 -9.77
CA ALA A 16 14.64 15.01 -9.72
C ALA A 16 15.02 15.69 -8.40
N GLY A 17 15.47 14.94 -7.38
CA GLY A 17 15.81 15.48 -6.06
C GLY A 17 14.60 16.03 -5.28
N GLU A 18 13.40 15.47 -5.49
CA GLU A 18 12.19 15.89 -4.76
C GLU A 18 12.25 15.42 -3.30
N GLY A 19 11.92 16.31 -2.35
CA GLY A 19 11.81 15.98 -0.92
C GLY A 19 10.40 15.50 -0.56
N PHE A 20 10.27 14.23 -0.10
CA PHE A 20 9.05 13.69 0.47
C PHE A 20 9.29 13.36 1.94
N GLY A 21 8.84 14.24 2.83
CA GLY A 21 9.00 14.13 4.27
C GLY A 21 7.98 13.19 4.91
N PHE A 22 8.08 13.06 6.24
CA PHE A 22 7.28 12.11 7.03
C PHE A 22 5.80 12.47 7.10
N ASN A 23 5.46 13.76 7.10
CA ASN A 23 4.08 14.22 7.28
C ASN A 23 3.31 14.22 5.93
N ASP A 24 3.12 13.03 5.33
CA ASP A 24 2.27 12.87 4.15
C ASP A 24 0.84 13.30 4.45
N SER A 25 0.33 14.32 3.74
CA SER A 25 -0.98 14.92 4.00
C SER A 25 -2.14 13.93 3.86
N GLY A 26 -2.00 12.92 3.01
CA GLY A 26 -3.01 11.87 2.82
C GLY A 26 -3.07 10.91 4.02
N ILE A 27 -1.95 10.62 4.66
CA ILE A 27 -1.87 9.80 5.87
C ILE A 27 -2.32 10.62 7.08
N GLU A 28 -1.80 11.83 7.24
CA GLU A 28 -2.12 12.73 8.37
C GLU A 28 -3.62 13.04 8.46
N HIS A 29 -4.30 13.13 7.31
CA HIS A 29 -5.75 13.34 7.29
C HIS A 29 -6.54 12.28 8.08
N PHE A 30 -6.03 11.05 8.15
CA PHE A 30 -6.69 9.93 8.83
C PHE A 30 -6.04 9.55 10.17
N ALA A 31 -4.90 10.15 10.52
CA ALA A 31 -4.14 9.80 11.73
C ALA A 31 -4.93 9.96 13.04
N GLY A 32 -5.85 10.93 13.10
CA GLY A 32 -6.66 11.17 14.30
C GLY A 32 -7.69 10.09 14.64
N ASN A 33 -8.20 9.34 13.63
CA ASN A 33 -9.16 8.25 13.84
C ASN A 33 -9.07 7.19 12.73
N PRO A 34 -7.95 6.46 12.62
CA PRO A 34 -7.69 5.56 11.51
C PRO A 34 -8.63 4.35 11.45
N PHE A 35 -9.12 3.85 12.60
CA PHE A 35 -10.06 2.72 12.63
C PHE A 35 -11.43 3.07 12.04
N SER A 36 -11.98 4.22 12.40
CA SER A 36 -13.24 4.69 11.83
C SER A 36 -13.08 5.02 10.35
N ALA A 37 -11.95 5.63 9.99
CA ALA A 37 -11.65 5.96 8.60
C ALA A 37 -11.60 4.71 7.71
N ILE A 38 -10.83 3.68 8.09
CA ILE A 38 -10.72 2.46 7.28
C ILE A 38 -12.07 1.73 7.19
N ALA A 39 -12.83 1.67 8.28
CA ALA A 39 -14.16 1.02 8.26
C ALA A 39 -15.09 1.73 7.27
N ARG A 40 -15.15 3.06 7.31
CA ARG A 40 -16.00 3.86 6.41
C ARG A 40 -15.53 3.72 4.95
N GLU A 41 -14.25 3.93 4.68
CA GLU A 41 -13.71 3.91 3.31
C GLU A 41 -13.85 2.53 2.66
N LEU A 42 -13.57 1.45 3.38
CA LEU A 42 -13.71 0.10 2.81
C LEU A 42 -15.18 -0.31 2.66
N THR A 43 -16.07 0.11 3.57
CA THR A 43 -17.51 -0.12 3.40
C THR A 43 -18.03 0.61 2.17
N GLN A 44 -17.65 1.87 1.98
CA GLN A 44 -18.00 2.65 0.79
C GLN A 44 -17.49 1.98 -0.48
N ASN A 45 -16.21 1.60 -0.51
CA ASN A 45 -15.60 0.96 -1.68
C ASN A 45 -16.26 -0.39 -2.00
N THR A 46 -16.60 -1.20 -0.98
CA THR A 46 -17.32 -2.47 -1.15
C THR A 46 -18.72 -2.23 -1.73
N SER A 47 -19.42 -1.21 -1.21
CA SER A 47 -20.75 -0.82 -1.70
C SER A 47 -20.71 -0.36 -3.17
N ASP A 48 -19.76 0.52 -3.50
CA ASP A 48 -19.60 1.06 -4.86
C ASP A 48 -19.17 -0.01 -5.88
N ALA A 49 -18.46 -1.05 -5.43
CA ALA A 49 -18.00 -2.17 -6.25
C ALA A 49 -18.95 -3.37 -6.27
N THR A 50 -20.14 -3.28 -5.67
CA THR A 50 -21.08 -4.40 -5.58
C THR A 50 -21.47 -4.89 -6.96
N GLU A 51 -21.21 -6.16 -7.25
CA GLU A 51 -21.60 -6.87 -8.48
C GLU A 51 -22.84 -7.75 -8.22
N ILE A 52 -22.86 -8.45 -7.07
CA ILE A 52 -23.95 -9.33 -6.66
C ILE A 52 -24.40 -8.92 -5.25
N SER A 53 -25.69 -8.64 -5.08
CA SER A 53 -26.26 -8.30 -3.78
C SER A 53 -26.70 -9.55 -3.00
N PRO A 54 -26.39 -9.63 -1.68
CA PRO A 54 -25.62 -8.65 -0.91
C PRO A 54 -24.10 -8.79 -1.13
N ALA A 55 -23.37 -7.67 -1.15
CA ALA A 55 -21.94 -7.68 -0.98
C ALA A 55 -21.57 -7.84 0.49
N PHE A 56 -20.39 -8.39 0.75
CA PHE A 56 -19.88 -8.65 2.11
C PHE A 56 -18.51 -8.01 2.29
N LEU A 57 -18.29 -7.40 3.46
CA LEU A 57 -16.97 -6.96 3.91
C LEU A 57 -16.65 -7.64 5.24
N GLN A 58 -15.50 -8.30 5.31
CA GLN A 58 -15.04 -9.00 6.49
C GLN A 58 -13.68 -8.44 6.93
N PHE A 59 -13.56 -8.14 8.22
CA PHE A 59 -12.29 -7.82 8.86
C PHE A 59 -11.80 -9.01 9.68
N LYS A 60 -10.50 -9.32 9.59
CA LYS A 60 -9.84 -10.35 10.37
C LYS A 60 -8.46 -9.90 10.81
N LEU A 61 -8.18 -9.97 12.10
CA LEU A 61 -6.83 -9.79 12.61
C LEU A 61 -6.11 -11.15 12.58
N ILE A 62 -4.94 -11.19 11.93
CA ILE A 62 -4.07 -12.36 11.90
C ILE A 62 -2.67 -11.98 12.37
N ARG A 63 -1.91 -12.98 12.82
CA ARG A 63 -0.48 -12.85 13.11
C ARG A 63 0.26 -13.84 12.24
N ILE A 64 1.30 -13.37 11.58
CA ILE A 64 2.22 -14.21 10.81
C ILE A 64 3.58 -14.22 11.51
N LYS A 65 4.37 -15.24 11.28
CA LYS A 65 5.78 -15.24 11.70
C LYS A 65 6.55 -14.23 10.87
N LYS A 66 7.58 -13.63 11.43
CA LYS A 66 8.41 -12.63 10.72
C LYS A 66 9.03 -13.16 9.42
N GLU A 67 9.30 -14.46 9.34
CA GLU A 67 9.84 -15.12 8.14
C GLU A 67 8.83 -15.19 7.00
N GLU A 68 7.55 -15.07 7.30
CA GLU A 68 6.45 -15.08 6.34
C GLU A 68 6.17 -13.70 5.75
N PHE A 69 6.76 -12.62 6.33
CA PHE A 69 6.62 -11.27 5.77
C PHE A 69 7.30 -11.20 4.39
N PRO A 70 6.60 -10.75 3.35
CA PRO A 70 7.10 -10.78 1.99
C PRO A 70 8.42 -10.00 1.81
N SER A 71 9.50 -10.71 1.44
CA SER A 71 10.84 -10.15 1.20
C SER A 71 11.33 -9.27 2.36
N ARG A 72 11.16 -9.75 3.60
CA ARG A 72 11.41 -9.02 4.84
C ARG A 72 12.79 -8.35 4.89
N THR A 73 13.84 -9.05 4.47
CA THR A 73 15.23 -8.54 4.52
C THR A 73 15.36 -7.23 3.74
N GLU A 74 14.83 -7.18 2.51
CA GLU A 74 14.85 -5.97 1.68
C GLU A 74 14.04 -4.83 2.33
N PHE A 75 12.89 -5.15 2.93
CA PHE A 75 12.05 -4.16 3.59
C PHE A 75 12.72 -3.56 4.84
N VAL A 76 13.40 -4.39 5.64
CA VAL A 76 14.18 -3.93 6.79
C VAL A 76 15.32 -2.98 6.36
N GLU A 77 16.01 -3.28 5.25
CA GLU A 77 17.04 -2.37 4.71
C GLU A 77 16.45 -1.02 4.31
N ILE A 78 15.29 -1.00 3.65
CA ILE A 78 14.60 0.24 3.31
C ILE A 78 14.24 1.03 4.57
N LEU A 79 13.66 0.37 5.59
CA LEU A 79 13.32 1.05 6.85
C LEU A 79 14.54 1.63 7.57
N LYS A 80 15.70 0.95 7.53
CA LYS A 80 16.95 1.46 8.11
C LYS A 80 17.46 2.71 7.37
N ASN A 81 17.39 2.71 6.04
CA ASN A 81 17.76 3.88 5.25
C ASN A 81 16.82 5.07 5.53
N CYS A 82 15.52 4.80 5.65
CA CYS A 82 14.55 5.82 6.06
C CYS A 82 14.79 6.31 7.49
N GLN A 83 15.17 5.42 8.43
CA GLN A 83 15.50 5.83 9.81
C GLN A 83 16.68 6.79 9.83
N SER A 84 17.73 6.53 9.03
CA SER A 84 18.86 7.44 8.92
C SER A 84 18.46 8.79 8.34
N ALA A 85 17.59 8.83 7.32
CA ALA A 85 17.07 10.07 6.76
C ALA A 85 16.14 10.80 7.73
N ALA A 86 15.46 10.09 8.62
CA ALA A 86 14.54 10.66 9.61
C ALA A 86 15.23 11.53 10.68
N GLU A 87 16.56 11.45 10.82
CA GLU A 87 17.33 12.32 11.70
C GLU A 87 17.16 13.80 11.33
N GLU A 88 16.94 14.09 10.06
CA GLU A 88 16.69 15.46 9.54
C GLU A 88 15.20 15.85 9.59
N GLU A 89 14.29 14.88 9.72
CA GLU A 89 12.82 15.09 9.73
C GLU A 89 12.24 15.33 11.14
N GLY A 90 13.01 15.03 12.20
CA GLY A 90 12.67 15.25 13.60
C GLY A 90 12.09 14.03 14.33
N ASP A 91 11.77 14.23 15.63
CA ASP A 91 11.47 13.17 16.60
C ASP A 91 10.29 12.29 16.22
N LYS A 92 9.26 12.83 15.56
CA LYS A 92 8.09 12.05 15.13
C LYS A 92 8.48 10.99 14.12
N ALA A 93 9.28 11.34 13.14
CA ALA A 93 9.79 10.43 12.11
C ALA A 93 10.72 9.37 12.72
N LEU A 94 11.68 9.79 13.54
CA LEU A 94 12.60 8.88 14.25
C LEU A 94 11.85 7.86 15.11
N THR A 95 10.86 8.30 15.88
CA THR A 95 10.03 7.43 16.73
C THR A 95 9.27 6.41 15.87
N PHE A 96 8.69 6.85 14.74
CA PHE A 96 7.99 5.94 13.83
C PHE A 96 8.91 4.87 13.26
N PHE A 97 10.07 5.23 12.68
CA PHE A 97 10.97 4.25 12.06
C PHE A 97 11.60 3.32 13.09
N SER A 98 11.92 3.80 14.30
CA SER A 98 12.38 2.96 15.41
C SER A 98 11.32 1.93 15.81
N SER A 99 10.06 2.34 15.94
CA SER A 99 8.93 1.46 16.23
C SER A 99 8.67 0.46 15.12
N ALA A 100 8.74 0.90 13.86
CA ALA A 100 8.55 0.05 12.67
C ALA A 100 9.62 -1.05 12.59
N LEU A 101 10.89 -0.70 12.84
CA LEU A 101 11.99 -1.67 12.90
C LEU A 101 11.79 -2.67 14.03
N ASN A 102 11.45 -2.22 15.23
CA ASN A 102 11.16 -3.12 16.36
C ASN A 102 10.03 -4.09 16.03
N GLN A 103 8.98 -3.61 15.36
CA GLN A 103 7.84 -4.44 14.99
C GLN A 103 8.18 -5.48 13.92
N ILE A 104 8.90 -5.10 12.86
CA ILE A 104 9.27 -6.03 11.78
C ILE A 104 10.33 -7.06 12.22
N GLU A 105 11.09 -6.77 13.26
CA GLU A 105 12.08 -7.67 13.86
C GLU A 105 11.50 -8.55 14.97
N GLY A 106 10.32 -8.26 15.46
CA GLY A 106 9.60 -9.10 16.43
C GLY A 106 9.25 -10.48 15.88
N ASP A 107 8.96 -11.45 16.75
CA ASP A 107 8.69 -12.83 16.33
C ASP A 107 7.48 -12.98 15.44
N THR A 108 6.49 -12.13 15.63
CA THR A 108 5.25 -12.11 14.82
C THR A 108 4.85 -10.70 14.42
N ILE A 109 4.22 -10.60 13.25
CA ILE A 109 3.70 -9.35 12.70
C ILE A 109 2.18 -9.46 12.58
N ALA A 110 1.47 -8.47 13.09
CA ALA A 110 0.01 -8.41 12.98
C ALA A 110 -0.43 -7.82 11.65
N PHE A 111 -1.44 -8.44 11.04
CA PHE A 111 -2.10 -7.94 9.83
C PHE A 111 -3.60 -7.79 10.09
N LEU A 112 -4.14 -6.62 9.78
CA LEU A 112 -5.57 -6.46 9.60
C LEU A 112 -5.92 -6.79 8.14
N VAL A 113 -6.61 -7.89 7.94
CA VAL A 113 -7.08 -8.32 6.63
C VAL A 113 -8.52 -7.84 6.45
N ALA A 114 -8.75 -7.00 5.45
CA ALA A 114 -10.08 -6.66 4.98
C ALA A 114 -10.35 -7.40 3.68
N LYS A 115 -11.46 -8.11 3.61
CA LYS A 115 -11.85 -8.93 2.45
C LYS A 115 -13.30 -8.65 2.10
N ASP A 116 -13.51 -8.23 0.87
CA ASP A 116 -14.83 -8.14 0.26
C ASP A 116 -15.18 -9.38 -0.58
N LYS A 117 -16.47 -9.56 -0.82
CA LYS A 117 -17.02 -10.59 -1.70
C LYS A 117 -18.24 -10.04 -2.43
N ASN A 118 -18.55 -10.63 -3.58
CA ASN A 118 -19.63 -10.22 -4.46
C ASN A 118 -19.42 -8.81 -5.02
N THR A 119 -18.15 -8.47 -5.25
CA THR A 119 -17.69 -7.21 -5.82
C THR A 119 -16.93 -7.46 -7.11
N THR A 120 -16.83 -6.44 -7.97
CA THR A 120 -16.06 -6.47 -9.21
C THR A 120 -14.56 -6.60 -8.99
N GLY A 121 -14.09 -6.38 -7.74
CA GLY A 121 -12.68 -6.22 -7.42
C GLY A 121 -12.09 -4.92 -7.96
N ILE A 122 -10.78 -4.73 -7.76
CA ILE A 122 -10.05 -3.59 -8.34
C ILE A 122 -9.50 -4.01 -9.70
N ALA A 123 -10.13 -3.56 -10.77
CA ALA A 123 -9.80 -3.99 -12.13
C ALA A 123 -8.43 -3.46 -12.59
N GLY A 124 -7.63 -4.39 -13.15
CA GLY A 124 -6.35 -4.14 -13.80
C GLY A 124 -6.45 -4.02 -15.33
N PRO A 125 -5.29 -4.14 -16.03
CA PRO A 125 -3.92 -4.29 -15.49
C PRO A 125 -3.41 -3.05 -14.74
N CYS A 126 -2.15 -3.06 -14.25
CA CYS A 126 -1.57 -1.90 -13.56
C CYS A 126 -1.01 -0.86 -14.55
N ASP A 127 -1.82 -0.44 -15.50
CA ASP A 127 -1.49 0.56 -16.53
C ASP A 127 -2.22 1.88 -16.29
N ARG A 128 -1.66 2.98 -16.77
CA ARG A 128 -2.28 4.30 -16.63
C ARG A 128 -3.71 4.27 -17.16
N GLY A 129 -4.63 4.71 -16.32
CA GLY A 129 -6.04 4.77 -16.68
C GLY A 129 -6.90 3.64 -16.12
N THR A 130 -6.31 2.60 -15.54
CA THR A 130 -7.06 1.53 -14.91
C THR A 130 -7.34 1.83 -13.42
N PRO A 131 -8.38 1.25 -12.82
CA PRO A 131 -8.67 1.36 -11.39
C PRO A 131 -7.51 0.90 -10.51
N TYR A 132 -6.84 -0.21 -10.87
CA TYR A 132 -5.71 -0.73 -10.10
C TYR A 132 -4.53 0.25 -10.07
N HIS A 133 -4.18 0.82 -11.23
CA HIS A 133 -3.14 1.84 -11.29
C HIS A 133 -3.53 3.09 -10.48
N ALA A 134 -4.78 3.54 -10.58
CA ALA A 134 -5.27 4.69 -9.81
C ALA A 134 -5.17 4.46 -8.30
N PHE A 135 -5.46 3.24 -7.83
CA PHE A 135 -5.33 2.88 -6.42
C PHE A 135 -3.86 2.81 -5.97
N MET A 136 -3.01 2.07 -6.69
CA MET A 136 -1.64 1.76 -6.26
C MET A 136 -0.61 2.83 -6.61
N LYS A 137 -0.75 3.50 -7.76
CA LYS A 137 0.32 4.31 -8.36
C LYS A 137 0.00 5.80 -8.47
N SER A 138 -1.27 6.20 -8.43
CA SER A 138 -1.64 7.60 -8.63
C SER A 138 -1.80 8.33 -7.29
N SER A 139 -1.52 9.63 -7.28
CA SER A 139 -1.78 10.55 -6.18
C SER A 139 -2.71 11.64 -6.68
N GLY A 140 -3.70 12.06 -5.87
CA GLY A 140 -4.60 13.16 -6.22
C GLY A 140 -5.54 12.90 -7.42
N THR A 141 -5.64 11.66 -7.92
CA THR A 141 -6.55 11.29 -9.00
C THR A 141 -7.63 10.34 -8.49
N SER A 142 -8.91 10.68 -8.75
CA SER A 142 -10.03 9.76 -8.63
C SER A 142 -10.58 9.49 -10.03
N LYS A 143 -10.43 8.27 -10.57
CA LYS A 143 -11.25 7.84 -11.71
C LYS A 143 -12.46 7.12 -11.14
N LYS A 144 -13.60 7.76 -11.22
CA LYS A 144 -14.90 7.16 -10.94
C LYS A 144 -15.53 6.75 -12.25
N SER A 145 -16.08 5.56 -12.28
CA SER A 145 -16.95 5.08 -13.36
C SER A 145 -18.30 5.80 -13.36
N ASP A 146 -18.67 6.43 -12.22
CA ASP A 146 -19.94 7.14 -12.06
C ASP A 146 -19.73 8.49 -11.36
N PRO A 147 -20.22 9.64 -11.95
CA PRO A 147 -20.17 10.97 -11.34
C PRO A 147 -20.95 11.10 -10.02
N THR A 148 -21.89 10.19 -9.75
CA THR A 148 -22.76 10.22 -8.55
C THR A 148 -22.14 9.52 -7.34
N SER A 149 -21.04 8.75 -7.51
CA SER A 149 -20.39 8.07 -6.40
C SER A 149 -19.69 9.07 -5.46
N GLY A 150 -20.05 9.07 -4.17
CA GLY A 150 -19.72 10.07 -3.14
C GLY A 150 -18.33 10.01 -2.52
N GLY A 151 -17.27 9.54 -3.20
CA GLY A 151 -15.93 9.43 -2.62
C GLY A 151 -15.08 10.71 -2.77
N SER A 152 -14.38 11.11 -1.72
CA SER A 152 -13.50 12.27 -1.65
C SER A 152 -12.23 12.08 -2.48
N PHE A 153 -12.13 12.71 -3.64
CA PHE A 153 -10.91 13.01 -4.44
C PHE A 153 -9.74 11.99 -4.38
N GLY A 154 -10.01 10.69 -4.17
CA GLY A 154 -8.98 9.66 -4.08
C GLY A 154 -8.13 9.69 -2.79
N ILE A 155 -8.55 10.43 -1.76
CA ILE A 155 -7.86 10.50 -0.46
C ILE A 155 -8.12 9.23 0.35
N GLY A 156 -9.31 8.64 0.27
CA GLY A 156 -9.74 7.49 1.07
C GLY A 156 -8.81 6.28 1.01
N LYS A 157 -8.13 6.09 -0.12
CA LYS A 157 -7.12 5.03 -0.28
C LYS A 157 -5.91 5.14 0.68
N ASN A 158 -5.72 6.29 1.35
CA ASN A 158 -4.65 6.49 2.32
C ASN A 158 -5.04 6.05 3.74
N ALA A 159 -6.32 5.83 4.04
CA ALA A 159 -6.77 5.37 5.35
C ALA A 159 -6.10 4.06 5.82
N PRO A 160 -5.89 3.03 4.96
CA PRO A 160 -5.15 1.83 5.35
C PRO A 160 -3.69 2.09 5.74
N PHE A 161 -3.01 3.06 5.10
CA PHE A 161 -1.64 3.43 5.45
C PHE A 161 -1.59 4.12 6.82
N ALA A 162 -2.54 5.00 7.12
CA ALA A 162 -2.64 5.67 8.43
C ALA A 162 -2.89 4.70 9.59
N LEU A 163 -3.57 3.57 9.34
CA LEU A 163 -3.77 2.52 10.33
C LEU A 163 -2.54 1.63 10.49
N SER A 164 -1.73 1.49 9.45
CA SER A 164 -0.57 0.59 9.46
C SER A 164 0.61 1.22 10.18
N SER A 165 1.08 0.58 11.26
CA SER A 165 2.30 0.99 11.98
C SER A 165 3.59 0.82 11.15
N LEU A 166 3.50 0.27 9.95
CA LEU A 166 4.57 0.20 8.95
C LEU A 166 4.30 1.11 7.75
N HIS A 167 3.22 1.90 7.76
CA HIS A 167 2.71 2.62 6.59
C HIS A 167 2.69 1.75 5.32
N THR A 168 2.29 0.49 5.50
CA THR A 168 2.39 -0.55 4.46
C THR A 168 1.08 -1.28 4.29
N ILE A 169 0.69 -1.51 3.05
CA ILE A 169 -0.45 -2.33 2.68
C ILE A 169 -0.06 -3.39 1.65
N PHE A 170 -0.77 -4.51 1.67
CA PHE A 170 -0.75 -5.49 0.58
C PHE A 170 -2.14 -5.59 -0.02
N VAL A 171 -2.22 -5.57 -1.33
CA VAL A 171 -3.47 -5.65 -2.08
C VAL A 171 -3.46 -6.92 -2.91
N LEU A 172 -4.49 -7.73 -2.73
CA LEU A 172 -4.81 -8.87 -3.58
C LEU A 172 -6.21 -8.63 -4.15
N THR A 173 -6.32 -8.56 -5.45
CA THR A 173 -7.60 -8.42 -6.15
C THR A 173 -7.82 -9.54 -7.15
N LYS A 174 -9.09 -9.89 -7.34
CA LYS A 174 -9.57 -10.71 -8.46
C LYS A 174 -10.63 -9.92 -9.21
N TYR A 175 -10.53 -9.89 -10.52
CA TYR A 175 -11.44 -9.15 -11.39
C TYR A 175 -11.62 -9.89 -12.72
N ARG A 176 -12.64 -9.54 -13.47
CA ARG A 176 -12.81 -10.03 -14.85
C ARG A 176 -12.26 -8.99 -15.82
N ASP A 177 -11.47 -9.45 -16.77
CA ASP A 177 -10.96 -8.62 -17.87
C ASP A 177 -12.03 -8.39 -18.96
N GLU A 178 -11.65 -7.67 -20.01
CA GLU A 178 -12.52 -7.36 -21.16
C GLU A 178 -13.04 -8.61 -21.90
N ASN A 179 -12.31 -9.73 -21.79
CA ASN A 179 -12.71 -11.03 -22.34
C ASN A 179 -13.48 -11.89 -21.34
N ASN A 180 -13.93 -11.29 -20.21
CA ASN A 180 -14.62 -11.99 -19.13
C ASN A 180 -13.78 -13.08 -18.45
N GLN A 181 -12.44 -13.05 -18.59
CA GLN A 181 -11.55 -14.00 -17.95
C GLN A 181 -11.16 -13.51 -16.55
N LEU A 182 -11.13 -14.45 -15.60
CA LEU A 182 -10.74 -14.15 -14.23
C LEU A 182 -9.24 -13.88 -14.15
N GLN A 183 -8.89 -12.68 -13.75
CA GLN A 183 -7.53 -12.22 -13.50
C GLN A 183 -7.30 -12.03 -12.01
N GLN A 184 -6.02 -12.06 -11.60
CA GLN A 184 -5.60 -11.80 -10.23
C GLN A 184 -4.36 -10.92 -10.22
N LEU A 185 -4.30 -9.96 -9.31
CA LEU A 185 -3.12 -9.12 -9.09
C LEU A 185 -2.79 -9.06 -7.60
N ALA A 186 -1.48 -9.10 -7.27
CA ALA A 186 -0.99 -8.95 -5.93
C ALA A 186 0.19 -7.96 -5.89
N GLN A 187 0.14 -6.96 -5.00
CA GLN A 187 1.22 -5.98 -4.82
C GLN A 187 1.23 -5.44 -3.39
N GLY A 188 2.43 -5.15 -2.88
CA GLY A 188 2.61 -4.34 -1.67
C GLY A 188 2.97 -2.89 -2.01
N LYS A 189 2.59 -1.97 -1.15
CA LYS A 189 3.03 -0.57 -1.19
C LYS A 189 3.27 -0.05 0.21
N SER A 190 4.36 0.71 0.37
CA SER A 190 4.63 1.53 1.54
C SER A 190 4.73 2.99 1.15
N ILE A 191 4.31 3.89 2.05
CA ILE A 191 4.53 5.33 1.96
C ILE A 191 5.43 5.71 3.14
N LEU A 192 6.69 5.99 2.84
CA LEU A 192 7.75 6.25 3.83
C LEU A 192 8.25 7.70 3.68
N ILE A 193 9.58 7.89 3.61
CA ILE A 193 10.21 9.19 3.31
C ILE A 193 11.24 9.04 2.20
N SER A 194 11.63 10.15 1.58
CA SER A 194 12.80 10.19 0.70
C SER A 194 14.04 9.80 1.49
N HIS A 195 14.93 9.02 0.89
CA HIS A 195 16.13 8.53 1.56
C HIS A 195 17.24 8.24 0.56
N THR A 196 18.47 8.23 1.07
CA THR A 196 19.64 7.87 0.29
C THR A 196 20.11 6.45 0.66
N ALA A 197 20.43 5.65 -0.34
CA ALA A 197 21.06 4.35 -0.16
C ALA A 197 22.07 4.08 -1.28
N ASN A 198 23.27 3.61 -0.94
CA ASN A 198 24.33 3.30 -1.91
C ASN A 198 24.64 4.46 -2.89
N GLY A 199 24.61 5.71 -2.38
CA GLY A 199 24.89 6.91 -3.16
C GLY A 199 23.82 7.31 -4.17
N LYS A 200 22.60 6.76 -4.04
CA LYS A 200 21.43 7.11 -4.86
C LYS A 200 20.30 7.61 -3.98
N GLU A 201 19.56 8.57 -4.48
CA GLU A 201 18.33 9.04 -3.85
C GLU A 201 17.12 8.21 -4.30
N PHE A 202 16.18 8.01 -3.38
CA PHE A 202 14.93 7.30 -3.60
C PHE A 202 13.75 8.12 -3.11
N THR A 203 12.59 7.95 -3.77
CA THR A 203 11.34 8.57 -3.35
C THR A 203 10.79 7.91 -2.08
N ASN A 204 9.74 8.49 -1.51
CA ASN A 204 9.06 7.97 -0.32
C ASN A 204 8.26 6.67 -0.55
N ASN A 205 8.07 6.21 -1.79
CA ASN A 205 7.30 5.02 -2.07
C ASN A 205 8.19 3.79 -2.17
N ALA A 206 7.76 2.69 -1.56
CA ALA A 206 8.32 1.36 -1.80
C ALA A 206 7.23 0.44 -2.33
N TYR A 207 7.57 -0.43 -3.28
CA TYR A 207 6.65 -1.40 -3.89
C TYR A 207 7.21 -2.81 -3.75
N TRP A 208 6.37 -3.72 -3.26
CA TRP A 208 6.61 -5.15 -3.34
C TRP A 208 5.89 -5.73 -4.55
N GLY A 209 6.60 -6.51 -5.34
CA GLY A 209 6.10 -7.11 -6.58
C GLY A 209 7.23 -7.41 -7.53
N ASN A 210 7.04 -7.22 -8.82
CA ASN A 210 8.11 -7.32 -9.81
C ASN A 210 9.04 -6.11 -9.68
N LYS A 211 10.30 -6.37 -9.30
CA LYS A 211 11.30 -5.32 -9.07
C LYS A 211 11.76 -4.61 -10.34
N ASP A 212 11.68 -5.24 -11.51
CA ASP A 212 12.21 -4.64 -12.74
C ASP A 212 11.37 -3.45 -13.20
N ASN A 213 10.05 -3.55 -13.04
CA ASN A 213 9.10 -2.58 -13.60
C ASN A 213 8.06 -2.07 -12.60
N PHE A 214 8.18 -2.43 -11.31
CA PHE A 214 7.21 -2.06 -10.27
C PHE A 214 5.78 -2.55 -10.54
N GLN A 215 5.63 -3.63 -11.29
CA GLN A 215 4.32 -4.21 -11.60
C GLN A 215 3.88 -5.21 -10.53
N PRO A 216 2.56 -5.41 -10.35
CA PRO A 216 2.04 -6.46 -9.49
C PRO A 216 2.44 -7.86 -10.00
N LEU A 217 2.31 -8.84 -9.13
CA LEU A 217 2.31 -10.25 -9.51
C LEU A 217 0.92 -10.62 -10.03
N ALA A 218 0.90 -11.42 -11.08
CA ALA A 218 -0.30 -11.98 -11.70
C ALA A 218 -0.45 -13.47 -11.37
#